data_52e4382015611d88a8e860a35f5282dd
#
_entry.id   52e4382015611d88a8e860a35f5282dd
#
_cell.length_a   1.000
_cell.length_b   1.000
_cell.length_c   1.000
_cell.angle_alpha   90.00
_cell.angle_beta   90.00
_cell.angle_gamma   90.00
#
_symmetry.space_group_name_H-M   'P 1'
#
loop_
_entity.id
_entity.type
_entity.pdbx_description
1 polymer ?
#
loop_
_entity_poly.entity_id
_entity_poly.type
_entity_poly.pdbx_seq_one_letter_code
_entity_poly.pdbx_strand_id
1 'polypeptide(L)'
;MIRRFGLAGTLIASCFTVFVAQATAATYSNTTAITIPAGAPTTTMGPAAPYPSPISVTGLSGTITKLTVGINGFSHTVPADVGVVLVAPGGKALELMNCSGGDPTPAPINLVFDDLAATRLAQAPAPTSGSYKPTDHCAEANSFNPPGPGTGYGNPGPGPSPPFSTLASTFNGLSPNGTWKLFVQDFEGGDFGTIAGGWTLDLTSATTIPTTPSGPTGERAAAKKHCKKFKHNKQKRKKCLKKAKRLPV
;
A
#
# COMPACT_ATOMS: atom_id res chain seq x y z
N MET A 1 -31.51 33.51 55.93
CA MET A 1 -32.02 32.94 54.68
C MET A 1 -30.82 32.66 53.78
N ILE A 2 -30.40 31.40 53.69
CA ILE A 2 -29.27 31.01 52.85
C ILE A 2 -29.83 30.15 51.72
N ARG A 3 -29.83 30.68 50.48
CA ARG A 3 -30.24 29.95 49.27
C ARG A 3 -29.05 29.08 48.84
N ARG A 4 -29.23 27.76 48.81
CA ARG A 4 -28.31 26.81 48.20
C ARG A 4 -28.63 26.67 46.74
N PHE A 5 -27.73 27.12 45.87
CA PHE A 5 -27.76 26.83 44.41
C PHE A 5 -27.24 25.40 44.20
N GLY A 6 -28.10 24.54 43.72
CA GLY A 6 -27.70 23.20 43.27
C GLY A 6 -27.14 23.25 41.84
N LEU A 7 -25.86 22.95 41.69
CA LEU A 7 -25.20 22.78 40.37
C LEU A 7 -25.66 21.46 39.78
N ALA A 8 -26.48 21.51 38.77
CA ALA A 8 -26.84 20.34 37.94
C ALA A 8 -25.69 20.08 36.93
N GLY A 9 -24.79 19.18 37.27
CA GLY A 9 -23.77 18.71 36.35
C GLY A 9 -24.37 17.84 35.28
N THR A 10 -24.36 18.32 34.03
CA THR A 10 -24.74 17.54 32.86
C THR A 10 -23.56 16.65 32.46
N LEU A 11 -23.66 15.35 32.77
CA LEU A 11 -22.70 14.38 32.27
C LEU A 11 -22.97 14.21 30.75
N ILE A 12 -22.08 14.73 29.93
CA ILE A 12 -22.01 14.43 28.51
C ILE A 12 -21.33 13.07 28.39
N ALA A 13 -22.10 12.04 28.08
CA ALA A 13 -21.56 10.72 27.73
C ALA A 13 -20.95 10.82 26.34
N SER A 14 -19.64 10.98 26.23
CA SER A 14 -18.90 10.86 24.97
C SER A 14 -18.99 9.42 24.51
N CYS A 15 -19.71 9.19 23.42
CA CYS A 15 -19.75 7.91 22.72
C CYS A 15 -18.45 7.77 21.93
N PHE A 16 -17.48 7.02 22.46
CA PHE A 16 -16.29 6.65 21.70
C PHE A 16 -16.66 5.52 20.75
N THR A 17 -16.68 5.79 19.44
CA THR A 17 -16.72 4.75 18.41
C THR A 17 -15.33 4.14 18.29
N VAL A 18 -15.21 2.85 18.57
CA VAL A 18 -14.00 2.08 18.30
C VAL A 18 -14.06 1.62 16.83
N PHE A 19 -13.01 1.87 16.07
CA PHE A 19 -12.87 1.35 14.70
C PHE A 19 -11.91 0.16 14.75
N VAL A 20 -12.31 -0.95 14.13
CA VAL A 20 -11.44 -2.10 13.92
C VAL A 20 -11.06 -2.10 12.44
N ALA A 21 -9.75 -2.10 12.16
CA ALA A 21 -9.25 -2.28 10.81
C ALA A 21 -9.23 -3.77 10.50
N GLN A 22 -9.92 -4.17 9.44
CA GLN A 22 -9.82 -5.52 8.90
C GLN A 22 -8.90 -5.47 7.68
N ALA A 23 -7.73 -6.11 7.81
CA ALA A 23 -6.74 -6.18 6.74
C ALA A 23 -6.92 -7.46 5.93
N THR A 24 -6.81 -7.35 4.62
CA THR A 24 -6.77 -8.49 3.68
C THR A 24 -5.52 -8.35 2.83
N ALA A 25 -4.74 -9.43 2.74
CA ALA A 25 -3.55 -9.50 1.89
C ALA A 25 -3.80 -10.47 0.74
N ALA A 26 -3.28 -10.14 -0.44
CA ALA A 26 -3.33 -11.00 -1.63
C ALA A 26 -2.14 -10.73 -2.54
N THR A 27 -1.68 -11.78 -3.22
CA THR A 27 -0.65 -11.74 -4.26
C THR A 27 -1.28 -11.91 -5.63
N TYR A 28 -0.90 -11.07 -6.54
CA TYR A 28 -1.27 -11.14 -7.96
C TYR A 28 0.00 -11.28 -8.79
N SER A 29 -0.07 -11.99 -9.91
CA SER A 29 1.10 -12.22 -10.77
C SER A 29 0.77 -12.15 -12.24
N ASN A 30 1.75 -11.74 -13.03
CA ASN A 30 1.82 -11.93 -14.46
C ASN A 30 3.16 -12.61 -14.75
N THR A 31 3.12 -13.89 -15.13
CA THR A 31 4.32 -14.72 -15.39
C THR A 31 4.82 -14.62 -16.82
N THR A 32 4.19 -13.78 -17.65
CA THR A 32 4.65 -13.52 -19.02
C THR A 32 6.03 -12.89 -18.97
N ALA A 33 6.98 -13.49 -19.69
CA ALA A 33 8.32 -12.94 -19.80
C ALA A 33 8.29 -11.56 -20.47
N ILE A 34 9.21 -10.69 -20.04
CA ILE A 34 9.38 -9.33 -20.57
C ILE A 34 10.76 -9.28 -21.22
N THR A 35 10.82 -9.07 -22.53
CA THR A 35 12.08 -8.91 -23.29
C THR A 35 12.52 -7.45 -23.27
N ILE A 36 13.77 -7.17 -22.98
CA ILE A 36 14.31 -5.82 -22.76
C ILE A 36 15.50 -5.59 -23.71
N PRO A 37 15.41 -4.62 -24.62
CA PRO A 37 14.18 -4.00 -25.12
C PRO A 37 13.39 -4.93 -26.04
N ALA A 38 12.24 -4.50 -26.52
CA ALA A 38 11.47 -5.23 -27.54
C ALA A 38 12.31 -5.46 -28.77
N GLY A 39 12.36 -6.72 -29.28
CA GLY A 39 13.16 -7.08 -30.44
C GLY A 39 14.63 -7.39 -30.16
N ALA A 40 15.04 -7.45 -28.90
CA ALA A 40 16.38 -7.90 -28.52
C ALA A 40 16.67 -9.33 -29.04
N PRO A 41 17.92 -9.65 -29.41
CA PRO A 41 19.14 -8.81 -29.33
C PRO A 41 19.39 -7.88 -30.52
N THR A 42 18.53 -7.83 -31.53
CA THR A 42 18.72 -6.96 -32.70
C THR A 42 18.37 -5.50 -32.42
N THR A 43 17.45 -5.25 -31.48
CA THR A 43 17.16 -3.93 -30.92
C THR A 43 17.78 -3.89 -29.53
N THR A 44 18.48 -2.80 -29.21
CA THR A 44 19.27 -2.68 -27.99
C THR A 44 18.93 -1.43 -27.15
N MET A 45 17.85 -0.71 -27.48
CA MET A 45 17.36 0.46 -26.76
C MET A 45 15.86 0.63 -26.99
N GLY A 46 15.12 1.03 -25.95
CA GLY A 46 13.72 1.39 -26.03
C GLY A 46 12.81 0.59 -25.11
N PRO A 47 11.48 0.68 -25.33
CA PRO A 47 10.51 -0.04 -24.54
C PRO A 47 10.66 -1.56 -24.61
N ALA A 48 10.41 -2.23 -23.50
CA ALA A 48 10.36 -3.69 -23.42
C ALA A 48 9.11 -4.27 -24.13
N ALA A 49 9.03 -5.59 -24.23
CA ALA A 49 7.83 -6.28 -24.69
C ALA A 49 7.41 -7.37 -23.71
N PRO A 50 6.15 -7.34 -23.17
CA PRO A 50 5.08 -6.36 -23.42
C PRO A 50 5.34 -5.00 -22.74
N TYR A 51 4.75 -3.93 -23.30
CA TYR A 51 4.85 -2.57 -22.78
C TYR A 51 3.50 -1.86 -22.84
N PRO A 52 2.75 -1.77 -21.70
CA PRO A 52 3.06 -2.30 -20.38
C PRO A 52 2.83 -3.80 -20.23
N SER A 53 3.40 -4.39 -19.15
CA SER A 53 3.00 -5.70 -18.63
C SER A 53 1.90 -5.49 -17.57
N PRO A 54 0.64 -5.99 -17.77
CA PRO A 54 -0.47 -5.70 -16.87
C PRO A 54 -0.67 -6.78 -15.82
N ILE A 55 -1.17 -6.39 -14.62
CA ILE A 55 -1.80 -7.27 -13.63
C ILE A 55 -3.19 -6.72 -13.32
N SER A 56 -4.22 -7.56 -13.42
CA SER A 56 -5.59 -7.21 -13.02
C SER A 56 -5.85 -7.61 -11.58
N VAL A 57 -6.12 -6.63 -10.72
CA VAL A 57 -6.47 -6.83 -9.31
C VAL A 57 -7.96 -6.71 -9.13
N THR A 58 -8.55 -7.69 -8.44
CA THR A 58 -9.99 -7.72 -8.13
C THR A 58 -10.24 -8.31 -6.75
N GLY A 59 -11.38 -7.99 -6.15
CA GLY A 59 -11.86 -8.64 -4.92
C GLY A 59 -11.29 -8.11 -3.61
N LEU A 60 -10.38 -7.12 -3.63
CA LEU A 60 -9.92 -6.47 -2.42
C LEU A 60 -10.88 -5.36 -1.98
N SER A 61 -11.12 -5.24 -0.68
CA SER A 61 -11.95 -4.19 -0.10
C SER A 61 -11.10 -3.14 0.61
N GLY A 62 -11.60 -1.92 0.69
CA GLY A 62 -10.91 -0.83 1.39
C GLY A 62 -9.80 -0.18 0.57
N THR A 63 -8.79 0.31 1.25
CA THR A 63 -7.66 1.02 0.64
C THR A 63 -6.33 0.34 0.95
N ILE A 64 -5.35 0.53 0.10
CA ILE A 64 -4.00 -0.03 0.24
C ILE A 64 -3.37 0.50 1.52
N THR A 65 -2.77 -0.39 2.30
CA THR A 65 -1.97 -0.08 3.49
C THR A 65 -0.52 -0.55 3.36
N LYS A 66 -0.26 -1.53 2.50
CA LYS A 66 1.07 -1.98 2.11
C LYS A 66 1.03 -2.53 0.68
N LEU A 67 2.14 -2.32 -0.02
CA LEU A 67 2.38 -2.86 -1.35
C LEU A 67 3.85 -3.24 -1.48
N THR A 68 4.14 -4.39 -2.13
CA THR A 68 5.47 -4.78 -2.57
C THR A 68 5.41 -5.30 -4.00
N VAL A 69 6.52 -5.20 -4.73
CA VAL A 69 6.62 -5.60 -6.15
C VAL A 69 7.76 -6.56 -6.31
N GLY A 70 7.49 -7.76 -6.84
CA GLY A 70 8.51 -8.73 -7.20
C GLY A 70 8.80 -8.70 -8.70
N ILE A 71 10.06 -8.67 -9.09
CA ILE A 71 10.56 -8.83 -10.46
C ILE A 71 11.28 -10.18 -10.51
N ASN A 72 10.81 -11.11 -11.31
CA ASN A 72 11.23 -12.51 -11.25
C ASN A 72 12.11 -12.88 -12.46
N GLY A 73 13.32 -13.33 -12.20
CA GLY A 73 14.25 -13.73 -13.23
C GLY A 73 14.77 -12.56 -14.06
N PHE A 74 15.09 -11.44 -13.43
CA PHE A 74 15.69 -10.28 -14.09
C PHE A 74 17.14 -10.58 -14.48
N SER A 75 17.49 -10.31 -15.70
CA SER A 75 18.89 -10.33 -16.20
C SER A 75 19.04 -9.24 -17.26
N HIS A 76 20.17 -8.56 -17.25
CA HIS A 76 20.53 -7.56 -18.25
C HIS A 76 22.04 -7.43 -18.36
N THR A 77 22.54 -7.12 -19.53
CA THR A 77 23.98 -6.93 -19.75
C THR A 77 24.49 -5.68 -19.05
N VAL A 78 23.68 -4.62 -18.96
CA VAL A 78 23.95 -3.45 -18.11
C VAL A 78 22.66 -3.07 -17.38
N PRO A 79 22.41 -3.59 -16.16
CA PRO A 79 21.20 -3.31 -15.39
C PRO A 79 20.95 -1.81 -15.15
N ALA A 80 22.00 -1.00 -15.13
CA ALA A 80 21.88 0.45 -14.92
C ALA A 80 21.10 1.17 -16.02
N ASP A 81 21.01 0.58 -17.23
CA ASP A 81 20.31 1.17 -18.36
C ASP A 81 18.80 0.93 -18.33
N VAL A 82 18.37 0.05 -17.39
CA VAL A 82 16.96 -0.37 -17.29
C VAL A 82 16.22 0.47 -16.27
N GLY A 83 15.19 1.20 -16.75
CA GLY A 83 14.19 1.82 -15.90
C GLY A 83 12.95 0.95 -15.76
N VAL A 84 12.38 0.92 -14.56
CA VAL A 84 11.15 0.18 -14.22
C VAL A 84 10.20 1.09 -13.46
N VAL A 85 8.98 1.29 -13.99
CA VAL A 85 7.93 2.10 -13.35
C VAL A 85 6.67 1.28 -13.14
N LEU A 86 6.12 1.34 -11.93
CA LEU A 86 4.80 0.81 -11.59
C LEU A 86 3.75 1.91 -11.69
N VAL A 87 2.65 1.63 -12.39
CA VAL A 87 1.50 2.53 -12.52
C VAL A 87 0.25 1.87 -11.96
N ALA A 88 -0.40 2.51 -11.00
CA ALA A 88 -1.67 2.09 -10.41
C ALA A 88 -2.86 2.34 -11.36
N PRO A 89 -4.02 1.69 -11.15
CA PRO A 89 -5.23 1.89 -11.97
C PRO A 89 -5.67 3.35 -12.09
N GLY A 90 -5.46 4.17 -11.05
CA GLY A 90 -5.76 5.60 -11.04
C GLY A 90 -4.69 6.49 -11.67
N GLY A 91 -3.64 5.93 -12.29
CA GLY A 91 -2.58 6.67 -12.97
C GLY A 91 -1.46 7.18 -12.07
N LYS A 92 -1.51 6.97 -10.73
CA LYS A 92 -0.37 7.23 -9.86
C LYS A 92 0.78 6.29 -10.22
N ALA A 93 1.98 6.82 -10.32
CA ALA A 93 3.16 6.09 -10.76
C ALA A 93 4.35 6.29 -9.83
N LEU A 94 5.17 5.25 -9.67
CA LEU A 94 6.43 5.28 -8.93
C LEU A 94 7.47 4.49 -9.71
N GLU A 95 8.64 5.06 -9.85
CA GLU A 95 9.82 4.36 -10.34
C GLU A 95 10.33 3.40 -9.28
N LEU A 96 10.60 2.15 -9.69
CA LEU A 96 11.11 1.09 -8.81
C LEU A 96 12.62 0.99 -8.87
N MET A 97 13.19 1.09 -10.06
CA MET A 97 14.64 1.16 -10.27
C MET A 97 14.98 1.94 -11.53
N ASN A 98 16.10 2.64 -11.49
CA ASN A 98 16.74 3.27 -12.64
C ASN A 98 18.20 3.62 -12.28
N CYS A 99 19.08 3.69 -13.28
CA CYS A 99 20.51 3.98 -13.12
C CYS A 99 21.15 3.17 -11.99
N SER A 100 20.74 1.91 -11.83
CA SER A 100 21.09 1.08 -10.69
C SER A 100 21.61 -0.29 -11.17
N GLY A 101 22.72 -0.77 -10.56
CA GLY A 101 23.21 -2.13 -10.77
C GLY A 101 24.40 -2.28 -11.72
N GLY A 102 24.91 -1.21 -12.33
CA GLY A 102 26.16 -1.22 -13.15
C GLY A 102 26.31 -2.40 -14.10
N ASP A 103 27.33 -3.21 -13.87
CA ASP A 103 27.75 -4.34 -14.71
C ASP A 103 26.71 -5.50 -14.79
N PRO A 104 26.92 -6.47 -15.73
CA PRO A 104 25.94 -7.51 -16.00
C PRO A 104 25.57 -8.36 -14.81
N THR A 105 24.32 -8.78 -14.74
CA THR A 105 23.91 -9.83 -13.80
C THR A 105 24.52 -11.16 -14.23
N PRO A 106 25.24 -11.86 -13.35
CA PRO A 106 25.91 -13.11 -13.72
C PRO A 106 24.94 -14.27 -13.98
N ALA A 107 23.71 -14.16 -13.50
CA ALA A 107 22.59 -15.09 -13.67
C ALA A 107 21.27 -14.34 -13.44
N PRO A 108 20.13 -14.90 -13.89
CA PRO A 108 18.84 -14.31 -13.56
C PRO A 108 18.60 -14.20 -12.06
N ILE A 109 18.15 -13.03 -11.61
CA ILE A 109 17.93 -12.69 -10.20
C ILE A 109 16.48 -12.35 -9.93
N ASN A 110 16.05 -12.46 -8.67
CA ASN A 110 14.75 -12.02 -8.22
C ASN A 110 14.90 -10.78 -7.34
N LEU A 111 14.24 -9.70 -7.70
CA LEU A 111 14.22 -8.44 -6.95
C LEU A 111 12.85 -8.27 -6.30
N VAL A 112 12.82 -7.85 -5.04
CA VAL A 112 11.59 -7.44 -4.36
C VAL A 112 11.74 -5.99 -3.94
N PHE A 113 10.86 -5.13 -4.41
CA PHE A 113 10.80 -3.73 -3.97
C PHE A 113 9.85 -3.61 -2.79
N ASP A 114 10.41 -3.24 -1.63
CA ASP A 114 9.69 -3.03 -0.36
C ASP A 114 10.28 -1.82 0.37
N ASP A 115 9.45 -0.88 0.79
CA ASP A 115 9.89 0.27 1.59
C ASP A 115 10.57 -0.13 2.90
N LEU A 116 10.27 -1.32 3.42
CA LEU A 116 10.86 -1.87 4.65
C LEU A 116 12.18 -2.61 4.42
N ALA A 117 12.63 -2.76 3.17
CA ALA A 117 13.93 -3.36 2.88
C ALA A 117 15.07 -2.58 3.59
N ALA A 118 16.12 -3.30 3.98
CA ALA A 118 17.24 -2.68 4.69
C ALA A 118 18.03 -1.70 3.81
N THR A 119 18.18 -2.05 2.52
CA THR A 119 19.05 -1.33 1.58
C THR A 119 18.33 -0.90 0.32
N ARG A 120 18.94 -0.02 -0.43
CA ARG A 120 18.64 0.34 -1.81
C ARG A 120 19.50 -0.48 -2.75
N LEU A 121 19.13 -0.56 -4.03
CA LEU A 121 20.05 -1.02 -5.06
C LEU A 121 21.29 -0.10 -5.05
N ALA A 122 22.46 -0.68 -5.25
CA ALA A 122 23.66 0.11 -5.49
C ALA A 122 23.68 0.63 -6.93
N GLN A 123 24.37 1.74 -7.18
CA GLN A 123 24.67 2.17 -8.53
C GLN A 123 25.58 1.16 -9.24
N ALA A 124 26.53 0.59 -8.50
CA ALA A 124 27.38 -0.55 -8.87
C ALA A 124 27.83 -1.25 -7.58
N PRO A 125 28.17 -2.54 -7.59
CA PRO A 125 28.11 -3.52 -8.69
C PRO A 125 26.68 -4.00 -9.02
N ALA A 126 26.59 -5.00 -9.92
CA ALA A 126 25.34 -5.66 -10.27
C ALA A 126 24.57 -6.13 -9.03
N PRO A 127 23.22 -6.03 -9.07
CA PRO A 127 22.40 -6.48 -7.95
C PRO A 127 22.41 -8.01 -7.82
N THR A 128 22.11 -8.48 -6.63
CA THR A 128 21.83 -9.89 -6.34
C THR A 128 20.36 -10.09 -6.02
N SER A 129 19.89 -11.33 -6.01
CA SER A 129 18.52 -11.61 -5.54
C SER A 129 18.32 -11.11 -4.12
N GLY A 130 17.24 -10.38 -3.87
CA GLY A 130 16.98 -9.80 -2.57
C GLY A 130 15.87 -8.76 -2.55
N SER A 131 15.68 -8.16 -1.37
CA SER A 131 14.71 -7.08 -1.17
C SER A 131 15.42 -5.74 -1.07
N TYR A 132 14.89 -4.77 -1.80
CA TYR A 132 15.45 -3.43 -1.92
C TYR A 132 14.35 -2.37 -1.82
N LYS A 133 14.68 -1.20 -1.33
CA LYS A 133 13.80 -0.03 -1.47
C LYS A 133 13.76 0.40 -2.93
N PRO A 134 12.65 0.96 -3.42
CA PRO A 134 12.67 1.66 -4.70
C PRO A 134 13.87 2.61 -4.79
N THR A 135 14.58 2.58 -5.92
CA THR A 135 15.89 3.24 -6.06
C THR A 135 16.06 3.84 -7.43
N ASP A 136 16.48 5.10 -7.46
CA ASP A 136 16.94 5.80 -8.64
C ASP A 136 18.29 6.46 -8.34
N HIS A 137 19.26 6.29 -9.23
CA HIS A 137 20.57 6.94 -9.17
C HIS A 137 20.81 7.88 -10.34
N CYS A 138 19.81 8.11 -11.19
CA CYS A 138 19.93 9.03 -12.30
C CYS A 138 20.14 10.46 -11.82
N ALA A 139 20.91 11.26 -12.56
CA ALA A 139 21.07 12.68 -12.32
C ALA A 139 19.80 13.47 -12.73
N GLU A 140 19.04 12.96 -13.68
CA GLU A 140 17.81 13.54 -14.21
C GLU A 140 16.75 12.43 -14.40
N ALA A 141 15.46 12.83 -14.39
CA ALA A 141 14.37 11.89 -14.61
C ALA A 141 14.34 11.42 -16.07
N ASN A 142 14.34 10.11 -16.29
CA ASN A 142 14.21 9.49 -17.59
C ASN A 142 12.75 9.50 -18.09
N SER A 143 12.55 9.69 -19.39
CA SER A 143 11.22 9.74 -19.99
C SER A 143 10.81 8.40 -20.59
N PHE A 144 9.86 7.71 -19.94
CA PHE A 144 9.29 6.47 -20.46
C PHE A 144 8.43 6.75 -21.70
N ASN A 145 8.69 6.06 -22.79
CA ASN A 145 7.98 6.22 -24.06
C ASN A 145 6.45 5.97 -23.92
N PRO A 146 5.61 6.62 -24.73
CA PRO A 146 4.18 6.30 -24.78
C PRO A 146 3.93 4.80 -25.10
N PRO A 147 2.95 4.15 -24.45
CA PRO A 147 1.98 4.68 -23.49
C PRO A 147 2.46 4.74 -22.03
N GLY A 148 3.77 4.73 -21.80
CA GLY A 148 4.37 4.92 -20.48
C GLY A 148 4.12 6.34 -19.94
N PRO A 149 4.44 6.57 -18.64
CA PRO A 149 4.08 7.80 -17.94
C PRO A 149 4.94 9.03 -18.35
N GLY A 150 5.87 8.91 -19.31
CA GLY A 150 6.85 9.95 -19.56
C GLY A 150 7.73 10.16 -18.34
N THR A 151 7.81 11.40 -17.85
CA THR A 151 8.43 11.77 -16.55
C THR A 151 7.40 11.96 -15.43
N GLY A 152 6.14 11.55 -15.64
CA GLY A 152 5.03 11.71 -14.71
C GLY A 152 4.95 10.64 -13.62
N TYR A 153 6.05 10.38 -12.91
CA TYR A 153 6.14 9.39 -11.83
C TYR A 153 6.86 9.97 -10.61
N GLY A 154 6.65 9.33 -9.44
CA GLY A 154 7.40 9.66 -8.24
C GLY A 154 8.82 9.09 -8.32
N ASN A 155 9.83 9.92 -8.05
CA ASN A 155 11.23 9.49 -8.03
C ASN A 155 11.59 8.97 -6.63
N PRO A 156 12.12 7.74 -6.51
CA PRO A 156 12.67 7.27 -5.27
C PRO A 156 14.08 7.86 -5.04
N GLY A 157 14.54 7.85 -3.81
CA GLY A 157 15.91 8.27 -3.53
C GLY A 157 16.95 7.20 -3.94
N PRO A 158 18.21 7.61 -4.15
CA PRO A 158 18.75 8.96 -3.96
C PRO A 158 18.41 9.96 -5.06
N GLY A 159 17.81 9.55 -6.14
CA GLY A 159 17.26 10.26 -7.30
C GLY A 159 17.60 11.73 -7.52
N PRO A 160 17.14 12.34 -8.62
CA PRO A 160 17.64 13.65 -9.03
C PRO A 160 17.27 14.78 -8.05
N SER A 161 16.17 14.67 -7.31
CA SER A 161 15.80 15.70 -6.34
C SER A 161 14.75 15.25 -5.33
N PRO A 162 14.86 15.68 -4.04
CA PRO A 162 13.80 15.47 -3.05
C PRO A 162 12.59 16.40 -3.32
N PRO A 163 11.39 16.07 -2.77
CA PRO A 163 11.15 14.96 -1.86
C PRO A 163 11.07 13.61 -2.57
N PHE A 164 11.72 12.59 -1.97
CA PHE A 164 11.70 11.24 -2.54
C PHE A 164 10.40 10.53 -2.25
N SER A 165 9.91 9.82 -3.26
CA SER A 165 8.70 9.00 -3.18
C SER A 165 9.02 7.59 -2.70
N THR A 166 8.03 6.92 -2.12
CA THR A 166 8.08 5.52 -1.68
C THR A 166 6.82 4.80 -2.16
N LEU A 167 6.80 3.47 -2.07
CA LEU A 167 5.57 2.71 -2.35
C LEU A 167 4.41 3.19 -1.46
N ALA A 168 4.67 3.40 -0.18
CA ALA A 168 3.66 3.87 0.76
C ALA A 168 3.18 5.29 0.46
N SER A 169 4.10 6.23 0.19
CA SER A 169 3.72 7.63 -0.09
C SER A 169 2.94 7.78 -1.40
N THR A 170 3.16 6.87 -2.36
CA THR A 170 2.53 6.92 -3.68
C THR A 170 1.20 6.18 -3.72
N PHE A 171 1.10 5.01 -3.08
CA PHE A 171 0.00 4.09 -3.29
C PHE A 171 -0.91 3.85 -2.08
N ASN A 172 -0.45 4.11 -0.83
CA ASN A 172 -1.31 3.94 0.34
C ASN A 172 -2.52 4.87 0.26
N GLY A 173 -3.67 4.36 0.71
CA GLY A 173 -4.94 5.07 0.65
C GLY A 173 -5.68 4.96 -0.69
N LEU A 174 -5.04 4.46 -1.76
CA LEU A 174 -5.71 4.23 -3.05
C LEU A 174 -6.57 2.96 -3.00
N SER A 175 -7.54 2.86 -3.93
CA SER A 175 -8.24 1.60 -4.21
C SER A 175 -7.26 0.60 -4.82
N PRO A 176 -7.21 -0.66 -4.34
CA PRO A 176 -6.32 -1.67 -4.90
C PRO A 176 -6.79 -2.23 -6.24
N ASN A 177 -8.11 -2.21 -6.51
CA ASN A 177 -8.70 -2.90 -7.65
C ASN A 177 -8.55 -2.14 -8.97
N GLY A 178 -8.35 -2.89 -10.03
CA GLY A 178 -8.17 -2.41 -11.39
C GLY A 178 -6.89 -2.95 -12.02
N THR A 179 -6.50 -2.38 -13.16
CA THR A 179 -5.32 -2.83 -13.91
C THR A 179 -4.09 -2.05 -13.48
N TRP A 180 -3.18 -2.74 -12.84
CA TRP A 180 -1.82 -2.28 -12.56
C TRP A 180 -0.93 -2.53 -13.76
N LYS A 181 0.01 -1.65 -14.03
CA LYS A 181 0.86 -1.70 -15.22
C LYS A 181 2.32 -1.56 -14.82
N LEU A 182 3.15 -2.49 -15.27
CA LEU A 182 4.60 -2.37 -15.17
C LEU A 182 5.14 -1.91 -16.52
N PHE A 183 5.84 -0.79 -16.54
CA PHE A 183 6.56 -0.30 -17.69
C PHE A 183 8.05 -0.54 -17.45
N VAL A 184 8.70 -1.14 -18.43
CA VAL A 184 10.14 -1.42 -18.42
C VAL A 184 10.72 -0.86 -19.71
N GLN A 185 11.83 -0.12 -19.61
CA GLN A 185 12.48 0.50 -20.76
C GLN A 185 14.00 0.46 -20.58
N ASP A 186 14.68 0.16 -21.65
CA ASP A 186 16.12 0.31 -21.80
C ASP A 186 16.41 1.71 -22.34
N PHE A 187 17.24 2.48 -21.64
CA PHE A 187 17.52 3.87 -21.97
C PHE A 187 18.83 4.08 -22.74
N GLU A 188 19.70 3.07 -22.77
CA GLU A 188 20.97 3.14 -23.48
C GLU A 188 21.10 2.00 -24.51
N GLY A 189 21.90 2.22 -25.52
CA GLY A 189 22.06 1.26 -26.61
C GLY A 189 23.28 0.36 -26.43
N GLY A 190 23.21 -0.85 -27.01
CA GLY A 190 24.31 -1.84 -26.97
C GLY A 190 24.00 -3.06 -26.11
N ASP A 191 22.93 -3.00 -25.32
CA ASP A 191 22.63 -3.92 -24.25
C ASP A 191 21.24 -4.54 -24.41
N PHE A 192 21.01 -5.65 -23.68
CA PHE A 192 19.71 -6.33 -23.69
C PHE A 192 19.56 -7.28 -22.50
N GLY A 193 18.30 -7.64 -22.24
CA GLY A 193 18.00 -8.53 -21.13
C GLY A 193 16.56 -9.05 -21.13
N THR A 194 16.13 -9.54 -19.98
CA THR A 194 14.79 -10.09 -19.82
C THR A 194 14.37 -10.11 -18.34
N ILE A 195 13.06 -10.13 -18.12
CA ILE A 195 12.44 -10.55 -16.86
C ILE A 195 11.72 -11.87 -17.18
N ALA A 196 12.43 -12.99 -17.03
CA ALA A 196 12.00 -14.28 -17.55
C ALA A 196 10.76 -14.87 -16.85
N GLY A 197 10.58 -14.57 -15.55
CA GLY A 197 9.46 -15.04 -14.74
C GLY A 197 8.35 -14.01 -14.55
N GLY A 198 8.40 -12.89 -15.26
CA GLY A 198 7.44 -11.80 -15.13
C GLY A 198 7.51 -11.10 -13.77
N TRP A 199 6.36 -10.68 -13.24
CA TRP A 199 6.33 -9.89 -12.01
C TRP A 199 5.14 -10.21 -11.11
N THR A 200 5.27 -9.86 -9.84
CA THR A 200 4.26 -10.05 -8.80
C THR A 200 3.93 -8.74 -8.11
N LEU A 201 2.71 -8.66 -7.60
CA LEU A 201 2.19 -7.54 -6.83
C LEU A 201 1.54 -8.07 -5.57
N ASP A 202 2.16 -7.82 -4.42
CA ASP A 202 1.61 -8.15 -3.11
C ASP A 202 0.93 -6.91 -2.54
N LEU A 203 -0.37 -7.03 -2.26
CA LEU A 203 -1.20 -5.96 -1.76
C LEU A 203 -1.78 -6.31 -0.41
N THR A 204 -1.68 -5.41 0.55
CA THR A 204 -2.47 -5.42 1.77
C THR A 204 -3.42 -4.24 1.74
N SER A 205 -4.72 -4.49 1.89
CA SER A 205 -5.74 -3.46 2.00
C SER A 205 -6.48 -3.57 3.32
N ALA A 206 -7.04 -2.47 3.80
CA ALA A 206 -7.83 -2.43 5.02
C ALA A 206 -9.10 -1.60 4.85
N THR A 207 -10.18 -2.11 5.44
CA THR A 207 -11.42 -1.37 5.66
C THR A 207 -11.53 -0.95 7.12
N THR A 208 -11.94 0.28 7.37
CA THR A 208 -12.34 0.70 8.70
C THR A 208 -13.81 0.36 8.90
N ILE A 209 -14.10 -0.66 9.71
CA ILE A 209 -15.47 -0.98 10.08
C ILE A 209 -15.79 -0.22 11.37
N PRO A 210 -16.83 0.63 11.40
CA PRO A 210 -17.31 1.18 12.64
C PRO A 210 -17.84 0.00 13.49
N THR A 211 -17.13 -0.37 14.54
CA THR A 211 -17.74 -1.23 15.52
C THR A 211 -18.74 -0.37 16.28
N THR A 212 -20.02 -0.66 16.11
CA THR A 212 -21.01 -0.19 17.08
C THR A 212 -20.50 -0.64 18.44
N PRO A 213 -20.25 0.27 19.40
CA PRO A 213 -19.88 -0.19 20.73
C PRO A 213 -20.97 -1.16 21.16
N SER A 214 -20.64 -2.43 21.34
CA SER A 214 -21.51 -3.32 22.09
C SER A 214 -21.60 -2.64 23.45
N GLY A 215 -22.69 -1.94 23.67
CA GLY A 215 -22.95 -1.27 24.95
C GLY A 215 -22.64 -2.26 26.04
N PRO A 216 -22.11 -1.84 27.19
CA PRO A 216 -21.70 -2.75 28.25
C PRO A 216 -22.86 -3.68 28.54
N THR A 217 -22.73 -4.90 28.06
CA THR A 217 -23.66 -5.99 28.26
C THR A 217 -23.78 -6.16 29.76
N GLY A 218 -24.84 -5.60 30.32
CA GLY A 218 -25.07 -5.65 31.76
C GLY A 218 -25.47 -4.34 32.44
N GLU A 219 -25.27 -3.16 31.84
CA GLU A 219 -25.66 -1.91 32.46
C GLU A 219 -27.16 -1.88 32.82
N ARG A 220 -28.00 -2.30 31.86
CA ARG A 220 -29.43 -2.41 32.08
C ARG A 220 -29.77 -3.48 33.11
N ALA A 221 -29.05 -4.60 33.16
CA ALA A 221 -29.22 -5.67 34.14
C ALA A 221 -28.74 -5.20 35.53
N ALA A 222 -27.58 -4.55 35.63
CA ALA A 222 -27.04 -3.99 36.82
C ALA A 222 -27.96 -2.90 37.39
N ALA A 223 -28.45 -1.99 36.55
CA ALA A 223 -29.39 -0.94 36.95
C ALA A 223 -30.73 -1.52 37.45
N LYS A 224 -31.26 -2.55 36.77
CA LYS A 224 -32.46 -3.27 37.26
C LYS A 224 -32.24 -3.95 38.61
N LYS A 225 -31.05 -4.56 38.82
CA LYS A 225 -30.65 -5.17 40.08
C LYS A 225 -30.56 -4.12 41.19
N HIS A 226 -30.01 -2.94 40.89
CA HIS A 226 -30.00 -1.80 41.83
C HIS A 226 -31.39 -1.33 42.21
N CYS A 227 -32.35 -1.30 41.27
CA CYS A 227 -33.73 -0.91 41.57
C CYS A 227 -34.46 -1.84 42.54
N LYS A 228 -33.98 -3.07 42.73
CA LYS A 228 -34.52 -4.02 43.74
C LYS A 228 -34.34 -3.53 45.20
N LYS A 229 -33.33 -2.66 45.42
CA LYS A 229 -33.13 -2.03 46.77
C LYS A 229 -34.32 -1.18 47.21
N PHE A 230 -35.16 -0.73 46.29
CA PHE A 230 -36.37 0.06 46.61
C PHE A 230 -37.64 -0.79 46.74
N LYS A 231 -37.51 -2.06 47.17
CA LYS A 231 -38.64 -3.01 47.22
C LYS A 231 -39.83 -2.53 48.09
N HIS A 232 -39.57 -1.74 49.10
CA HIS A 232 -40.59 -1.18 50.03
C HIS A 232 -41.12 0.20 49.61
N ASN A 233 -40.63 0.81 48.50
CA ASN A 233 -41.09 2.10 48.00
C ASN A 233 -41.47 1.99 46.53
N LYS A 234 -42.74 1.70 46.26
CA LYS A 234 -43.29 1.48 44.89
C LYS A 234 -42.98 2.65 43.92
N GLN A 235 -43.06 3.90 44.39
CA GLN A 235 -42.81 5.06 43.51
C GLN A 235 -41.35 5.19 43.12
N LYS A 236 -40.43 5.08 44.11
CA LYS A 236 -38.97 5.11 43.84
C LYS A 236 -38.53 3.96 42.92
N ARG A 237 -39.07 2.76 43.16
CA ARG A 237 -38.82 1.58 42.34
C ARG A 237 -39.30 1.79 40.89
N LYS A 238 -40.54 2.33 40.69
CA LYS A 238 -41.09 2.60 39.34
C LYS A 238 -40.25 3.64 38.57
N LYS A 239 -39.82 4.73 39.23
CA LYS A 239 -38.90 5.73 38.64
C LYS A 239 -37.55 5.14 38.30
N CYS A 240 -36.94 4.32 39.16
CA CYS A 240 -35.67 3.65 38.93
C CYS A 240 -35.74 2.70 37.76
N LEU A 241 -36.74 1.83 37.66
CA LEU A 241 -36.94 0.88 36.55
C LEU A 241 -37.20 1.60 35.21
N LYS A 242 -37.93 2.75 35.23
CA LYS A 242 -38.12 3.56 34.01
C LYS A 242 -36.78 4.12 33.52
N LYS A 243 -35.88 4.51 34.43
CA LYS A 243 -34.54 4.99 34.10
C LYS A 243 -33.63 3.87 33.60
N ALA A 244 -33.66 2.69 34.24
CA ALA A 244 -32.89 1.51 33.84
C ALA A 244 -33.29 0.95 32.45
N LYS A 245 -34.54 1.08 32.05
CA LYS A 245 -35.02 0.67 30.70
C LYS A 245 -34.43 1.52 29.56
N ARG A 246 -33.92 2.72 29.86
CA ARG A 246 -33.33 3.64 28.90
C ARG A 246 -31.81 3.41 28.67
N LEU A 247 -31.21 2.56 29.50
CA LEU A 247 -29.82 2.18 29.36
C LEU A 247 -29.64 1.12 28.28
N PRO A 248 -28.47 1.05 27.63
CA PRO A 248 -28.16 0.02 26.65
C PRO A 248 -28.33 -1.39 27.23
N VAL A 249 -28.66 -2.34 26.38
CA VAL A 249 -28.88 -3.77 26.77
C VAL A 249 -27.56 -4.49 26.90
#